data_5aa060590a8a072366890fa67a8393cb
#
_entry.id   5aa060590a8a072366890fa67a8393cb
#
_cell.length_a   1.000
_cell.length_b   1.000
_cell.length_c   1.000
_cell.angle_alpha   90.00
_cell.angle_beta   90.00
_cell.angle_gamma   90.00
#
_symmetry.space_group_name_H-M   'P 1'
#
loop_
_entity.id
_entity.type
_entity.pdbx_description
1 polymer ?
#
loop_
_entity_poly.entity_id
_entity_poly.type
_entity_poly.pdbx_seq_one_letter_code
_entity_poly.pdbx_strand_id
1 'polypeptide(L)'
;ILTAALAGVTLTACSSNGTSSTASSNDASSADTSSAASSAAESSADTDNVIKIGATATPHGEILEFVKDKLAKEGYDLQITIYDDYVLPNNAVASGELDANYHQHTPYLNNYNEKNGTDIVPAALIHYEPFGLYGNGVEKLADVKEGASIIIPADDSNETRALLLLQQEGLIELPEGANAKDGVTTLDIKDDHGYKITTVQADTVAAQFANSDAGSLAVINGNYALAAGLDISKALAVEDASGDAAQTYANIVAVKSGNENLPKIQALIKALKSDDVKNFINEKYNGAVVAIF
;
A
#
# COMPACT_ATOMS: atom_id res chain seq x y z
N ILE A 1 -2.53 13.55 -54.14
CA ILE A 1 -1.95 12.85 -55.29
C ILE A 1 -0.84 11.93 -54.79
N LEU A 2 -0.97 10.64 -55.16
CA LEU A 2 -0.11 9.45 -55.18
C LEU A 2 -0.22 8.61 -53.90
N THR A 3 -1.01 7.57 -53.89
CA THR A 3 -0.98 6.16 -54.41
C THR A 3 0.03 5.25 -53.70
N ALA A 4 -0.53 4.39 -52.95
CA ALA A 4 -0.52 2.94 -52.79
C ALA A 4 0.72 2.12 -53.24
N ALA A 5 1.12 1.18 -52.39
CA ALA A 5 1.49 -0.15 -52.82
C ALA A 5 1.37 -1.17 -51.66
N LEU A 6 0.46 -2.14 -51.86
CA LEU A 6 0.35 -3.44 -51.18
C LEU A 6 1.47 -4.35 -51.69
N ALA A 7 2.01 -5.18 -50.81
CA ALA A 7 2.60 -6.46 -51.20
C ALA A 7 2.33 -7.51 -50.13
N GLY A 8 1.42 -8.42 -50.44
CA GLY A 8 1.21 -9.64 -49.69
C GLY A 8 2.13 -10.75 -50.23
N VAL A 9 2.55 -11.65 -49.33
CA VAL A 9 3.10 -12.96 -49.72
C VAL A 9 2.45 -14.06 -48.90
N THR A 10 1.99 -15.06 -49.66
CA THR A 10 1.16 -16.22 -49.32
C THR A 10 1.98 -17.39 -48.75
N LEU A 11 1.31 -18.14 -47.90
CA LEU A 11 1.37 -19.57 -47.54
C LEU A 11 2.34 -20.50 -48.29
N THR A 12 2.94 -21.43 -47.53
CA THR A 12 2.94 -22.84 -47.94
C THR A 12 2.93 -23.78 -46.73
N ALA A 13 1.93 -24.64 -46.68
CA ALA A 13 1.80 -25.80 -45.82
C ALA A 13 2.51 -26.99 -46.48
N CYS A 14 3.14 -27.85 -45.71
CA CYS A 14 3.42 -29.22 -46.11
C CYS A 14 3.11 -30.19 -44.98
N SER A 15 2.11 -31.03 -45.27
CA SER A 15 1.69 -32.23 -44.58
C SER A 15 2.52 -33.41 -45.10
N SER A 16 2.93 -34.35 -44.25
CA SER A 16 3.13 -35.73 -44.66
C SER A 16 2.93 -36.72 -43.52
N ASN A 17 2.10 -37.61 -43.81
CA ASN A 17 1.48 -38.76 -43.19
C ASN A 17 2.40 -39.99 -43.27
N GLY A 18 2.20 -40.99 -42.37
CA GLY A 18 2.81 -42.33 -42.49
C GLY A 18 2.67 -43.12 -41.20
N THR A 19 1.72 -43.75 -40.97
CA THR A 19 0.99 -45.02 -40.97
C THR A 19 1.79 -46.24 -40.49
N SER A 20 1.18 -46.95 -39.51
CA SER A 20 1.00 -48.41 -39.30
C SER A 20 2.24 -49.25 -38.92
N SER A 21 2.19 -50.23 -38.08
CA SER A 21 1.18 -51.20 -37.66
C SER A 21 1.79 -52.25 -36.71
N THR A 22 0.94 -52.78 -35.85
CA THR A 22 0.69 -54.20 -35.46
C THR A 22 1.75 -54.93 -34.61
N ALA A 23 1.38 -55.28 -33.45
CA ALA A 23 0.66 -56.43 -32.91
C ALA A 23 1.54 -57.55 -32.33
N SER A 24 1.18 -57.96 -31.21
CA SER A 24 0.90 -59.34 -30.70
C SER A 24 1.81 -59.86 -29.58
N SER A 25 1.30 -59.96 -28.46
CA SER A 25 0.81 -61.10 -27.66
C SER A 25 1.81 -61.96 -26.86
N ASN A 26 1.31 -62.28 -25.67
CA ASN A 26 1.49 -63.48 -24.84
C ASN A 26 2.66 -63.42 -23.86
N ASP A 27 2.51 -63.80 -22.65
CA ASP A 27 1.57 -64.45 -21.73
C ASP A 27 2.35 -64.93 -20.51
N ALA A 28 1.68 -65.04 -19.39
CA ALA A 28 1.92 -65.95 -18.28
C ALA A 28 2.90 -65.62 -17.15
N SER A 29 2.25 -65.19 -16.05
CA SER A 29 2.13 -65.93 -14.76
C SER A 29 3.35 -66.03 -13.87
N SER A 30 3.24 -65.51 -12.70
CA SER A 30 3.22 -66.12 -11.37
C SER A 30 3.82 -65.28 -10.27
N ALA A 31 2.95 -65.01 -9.35
CA ALA A 31 3.04 -65.19 -7.89
C ALA A 31 4.09 -64.43 -7.04
N ASP A 32 3.50 -63.63 -6.20
CA ASP A 32 3.73 -63.51 -4.75
C ASP A 32 5.12 -63.11 -4.20
N THR A 33 5.17 -61.94 -3.63
CA THR A 33 5.42 -61.81 -2.22
C THR A 33 5.18 -60.35 -1.76
N SER A 34 4.26 -60.22 -0.82
CA SER A 34 4.00 -59.03 -0.04
C SER A 34 5.26 -58.52 0.65
N SER A 35 5.56 -57.25 0.42
CA SER A 35 6.32 -56.45 1.38
C SER A 35 5.71 -55.05 1.40
N ALA A 36 4.88 -54.83 2.41
CA ALA A 36 4.37 -53.52 2.73
C ALA A 36 5.54 -52.66 3.22
N ALA A 37 6.12 -51.90 2.28
CA ALA A 37 6.93 -50.75 2.63
C ALA A 37 5.98 -49.54 2.68
N SER A 38 5.57 -49.22 3.90
CA SER A 38 4.99 -47.94 4.23
C SER A 38 6.02 -46.87 3.86
N SER A 39 5.94 -46.32 2.65
CA SER A 39 6.59 -45.06 2.34
C SER A 39 5.74 -43.98 3.03
N ALA A 40 6.14 -43.61 4.23
CA ALA A 40 5.82 -42.28 4.75
C ALA A 40 6.25 -41.29 3.67
N ALA A 41 5.29 -40.71 3.00
CA ALA A 41 5.53 -39.49 2.24
C ALA A 41 5.96 -38.45 3.28
N GLU A 42 7.26 -38.27 3.42
CA GLU A 42 7.77 -37.03 3.96
C GLU A 42 7.31 -35.95 2.98
N SER A 43 6.23 -35.28 3.33
CA SER A 43 5.89 -33.97 2.85
C SER A 43 7.10 -33.10 3.22
N SER A 44 8.04 -32.94 2.30
CA SER A 44 8.95 -31.84 2.33
C SER A 44 8.07 -30.58 2.22
N ALA A 45 7.65 -30.04 3.35
CA ALA A 45 7.22 -28.67 3.41
C ALA A 45 8.45 -27.87 2.98
N ASP A 46 8.45 -27.46 1.72
CA ASP A 46 9.34 -26.42 1.22
C ASP A 46 8.96 -25.18 2.02
N THR A 47 9.65 -24.98 3.14
CA THR A 47 9.44 -23.81 3.99
C THR A 47 10.06 -22.65 3.22
N ASP A 48 9.22 -21.98 2.40
CA ASP A 48 9.59 -20.71 1.81
C ASP A 48 9.82 -19.69 2.94
N ASN A 49 11.07 -19.56 3.35
CA ASN A 49 11.51 -18.68 4.42
C ASN A 49 11.82 -17.26 3.92
N VAL A 50 11.70 -17.01 2.62
CA VAL A 50 11.86 -15.66 2.05
C VAL A 50 10.57 -14.89 2.18
N ILE A 51 10.65 -13.68 2.72
CA ILE A 51 9.54 -12.72 2.81
C ILE A 51 9.86 -11.53 1.90
N LYS A 52 9.18 -11.44 0.77
CA LYS A 52 9.31 -10.31 -0.15
C LYS A 52 8.24 -9.28 0.17
N ILE A 53 8.64 -8.08 0.58
CA ILE A 53 7.71 -7.02 0.99
C ILE A 53 8.02 -5.69 0.33
N GLY A 54 6.98 -5.01 -0.16
CA GLY A 54 7.05 -3.65 -0.68
C GLY A 54 6.67 -2.63 0.37
N ALA A 55 7.38 -1.51 0.45
CA ALA A 55 7.13 -0.45 1.40
C ALA A 55 7.55 0.92 0.87
N THR A 56 7.04 2.01 1.45
CA THR A 56 7.67 3.33 1.28
C THR A 56 8.87 3.47 2.21
N ALA A 57 9.80 4.37 1.89
CA ALA A 57 11.09 4.45 2.58
C ALA A 57 10.93 4.69 4.09
N THR A 58 10.15 5.70 4.49
CA THR A 58 9.88 6.07 5.88
C THR A 58 8.37 6.26 6.09
N PRO A 59 7.78 5.86 7.22
CA PRO A 59 8.41 5.09 8.31
C PRO A 59 8.48 3.58 8.03
N HIS A 60 7.77 3.09 7.01
CA HIS A 60 7.49 1.69 6.74
C HIS A 60 8.77 0.86 6.53
N GLY A 61 9.64 1.28 5.59
CA GLY A 61 10.91 0.61 5.30
C GLY A 61 11.84 0.62 6.50
N GLU A 62 11.88 1.71 7.26
CA GLU A 62 12.70 1.82 8.46
C GLU A 62 12.23 0.87 9.58
N ILE A 63 10.90 0.70 9.74
CA ILE A 63 10.33 -0.25 10.71
C ILE A 63 10.61 -1.69 10.26
N LEU A 64 10.54 -1.99 8.96
CA LEU A 64 10.89 -3.30 8.42
C LEU A 64 12.38 -3.62 8.61
N GLU A 65 13.27 -2.67 8.33
CA GLU A 65 14.71 -2.87 8.56
C GLU A 65 15.01 -3.11 10.05
N PHE A 66 14.29 -2.45 10.96
CA PHE A 66 14.46 -2.68 12.40
C PHE A 66 14.15 -4.12 12.83
N VAL A 67 13.18 -4.79 12.18
CA VAL A 67 12.81 -6.18 12.53
C VAL A 67 13.58 -7.24 11.75
N LYS A 68 14.39 -6.87 10.76
CA LYS A 68 15.08 -7.77 9.84
C LYS A 68 15.98 -8.77 10.55
N ASP A 69 16.82 -8.31 11.47
CA ASP A 69 17.72 -9.17 12.24
C ASP A 69 16.97 -10.13 13.16
N LYS A 70 15.81 -9.73 13.66
CA LYS A 70 14.95 -10.56 14.50
C LYS A 70 14.35 -11.70 13.67
N LEU A 71 13.85 -11.39 12.50
CA LEU A 71 13.33 -12.40 11.56
C LEU A 71 14.44 -13.34 11.07
N ALA A 72 15.64 -12.85 10.80
CA ALA A 72 16.79 -13.68 10.43
C ALA A 72 17.16 -14.70 11.50
N LYS A 73 17.08 -14.34 12.79
CA LYS A 73 17.28 -15.26 13.93
C LYS A 73 16.17 -16.31 14.04
N GLU A 74 14.98 -16.02 13.56
CA GLU A 74 13.85 -16.96 13.47
C GLU A 74 13.91 -17.80 12.17
N GLY A 75 14.91 -17.60 11.30
CA GLY A 75 15.14 -18.35 10.07
C GLY A 75 14.50 -17.76 8.82
N TYR A 76 14.00 -16.55 8.87
CA TYR A 76 13.38 -15.85 7.73
C TYR A 76 14.32 -14.83 7.09
N ASP A 77 14.31 -14.77 5.76
CA ASP A 77 15.01 -13.74 4.97
C ASP A 77 14.03 -12.66 4.53
N LEU A 78 14.08 -11.48 5.15
CA LEU A 78 13.24 -10.34 4.81
C LEU A 78 13.87 -9.52 3.69
N GLN A 79 13.25 -9.55 2.51
CA GLN A 79 13.63 -8.78 1.33
C GLN A 79 12.68 -7.61 1.13
N ILE A 80 13.21 -6.39 1.33
CA ILE A 80 12.43 -5.15 1.30
C ILE A 80 12.67 -4.45 -0.04
N THR A 81 11.60 -4.13 -0.76
CA THR A 81 11.63 -3.30 -1.96
C THR A 81 10.97 -1.96 -1.63
N ILE A 82 11.71 -0.87 -1.85
CA ILE A 82 11.21 0.49 -1.60
C ILE A 82 10.55 1.03 -2.86
N TYR A 83 9.38 1.63 -2.67
CA TYR A 83 8.58 2.30 -3.68
C TYR A 83 8.32 3.76 -3.28
N ASP A 84 8.27 4.64 -4.26
CA ASP A 84 8.00 6.06 -4.03
C ASP A 84 6.50 6.40 -4.18
N ASP A 85 5.70 5.50 -4.75
CA ASP A 85 4.26 5.64 -4.99
C ASP A 85 3.43 4.58 -4.25
N TYR A 86 2.09 4.75 -4.28
CA TYR A 86 1.16 3.82 -3.61
C TYR A 86 0.54 2.75 -4.53
N VAL A 87 0.74 2.83 -5.84
CA VAL A 87 0.10 1.92 -6.82
C VAL A 87 0.96 0.67 -7.06
N LEU A 88 2.26 0.88 -7.28
CA LEU A 88 3.18 -0.21 -7.63
C LEU A 88 3.28 -1.30 -6.56
N PRO A 89 3.32 -1.01 -5.24
CA PRO A 89 3.36 -2.06 -4.23
C PRO A 89 2.13 -2.98 -4.27
N ASN A 90 0.94 -2.44 -4.57
CA ASN A 90 -0.26 -3.24 -4.72
C ASN A 90 -0.25 -4.07 -6.01
N ASN A 91 0.23 -3.52 -7.13
CA ASN A 91 0.43 -4.27 -8.37
C ASN A 91 1.34 -5.49 -8.15
N ALA A 92 2.43 -5.30 -7.41
CA ALA A 92 3.41 -6.34 -7.13
C ALA A 92 2.85 -7.46 -6.23
N VAL A 93 2.00 -7.12 -5.24
CA VAL A 93 1.28 -8.13 -4.43
C VAL A 93 0.20 -8.84 -5.25
N ALA A 94 -0.59 -8.11 -6.04
CA ALA A 94 -1.64 -8.70 -6.88
C ALA A 94 -1.06 -9.70 -7.90
N SER A 95 0.10 -9.39 -8.49
CA SER A 95 0.79 -10.26 -9.43
C SER A 95 1.51 -11.46 -8.78
N GLY A 96 1.74 -11.41 -7.46
CA GLY A 96 2.52 -12.42 -6.75
C GLY A 96 4.04 -12.21 -6.82
N GLU A 97 4.51 -11.07 -7.29
CA GLU A 97 5.93 -10.67 -7.24
C GLU A 97 6.39 -10.44 -5.80
N LEU A 98 5.51 -9.86 -4.98
CA LEU A 98 5.69 -9.67 -3.55
C LEU A 98 4.70 -10.54 -2.75
N ASP A 99 5.13 -10.98 -1.58
CA ASP A 99 4.28 -11.69 -0.62
C ASP A 99 3.35 -10.73 0.13
N ALA A 100 3.82 -9.51 0.39
CA ALA A 100 3.11 -8.49 1.15
C ALA A 100 3.52 -7.09 0.73
N ASN A 101 2.73 -6.10 1.15
CA ASN A 101 3.17 -4.71 1.21
C ASN A 101 2.82 -4.06 2.56
N TYR A 102 3.52 -2.97 2.87
CA TYR A 102 3.33 -2.17 4.06
C TYR A 102 3.57 -0.70 3.72
N HIS A 103 2.49 0.03 3.40
CA HIS A 103 2.56 1.43 2.94
C HIS A 103 1.21 2.16 2.97
N GLN A 104 0.12 1.47 3.30
CA GLN A 104 -1.24 1.93 3.06
C GLN A 104 -2.17 1.63 4.23
N HIS A 105 -3.32 2.29 4.26
CA HIS A 105 -4.44 2.03 5.16
C HIS A 105 -5.60 1.33 4.42
N THR A 106 -6.52 0.74 5.19
CA THR A 106 -7.63 -0.06 4.65
C THR A 106 -8.52 0.70 3.65
N PRO A 107 -8.92 1.97 3.85
CA PRO A 107 -9.73 2.70 2.86
C PRO A 107 -9.03 2.82 1.50
N TYR A 108 -7.72 3.10 1.47
CA TYR A 108 -6.96 3.14 0.23
C TYR A 108 -6.93 1.77 -0.46
N LEU A 109 -6.66 0.70 0.29
CA LEU A 109 -6.65 -0.67 -0.24
C LEU A 109 -8.01 -1.05 -0.85
N ASN A 110 -9.12 -0.73 -0.18
CA ASN A 110 -10.45 -1.02 -0.68
C ASN A 110 -10.72 -0.34 -2.02
N ASN A 111 -10.39 0.96 -2.13
CA ASN A 111 -10.53 1.71 -3.38
C ASN A 111 -9.62 1.17 -4.48
N TYR A 112 -8.39 0.76 -4.13
CA TYR A 112 -7.49 0.12 -5.08
C TYR A 112 -8.07 -1.20 -5.61
N ASN A 113 -8.55 -2.07 -4.74
CA ASN A 113 -9.15 -3.35 -5.11
C ASN A 113 -10.37 -3.15 -6.02
N GLU A 114 -11.27 -2.22 -5.69
CA GLU A 114 -12.46 -1.90 -6.47
C GLU A 114 -12.09 -1.44 -7.89
N LYS A 115 -11.14 -0.50 -7.99
CA LYS A 115 -10.72 0.07 -9.28
C LYS A 115 -9.96 -0.93 -10.17
N ASN A 116 -9.22 -1.86 -9.57
CA ASN A 116 -8.33 -2.78 -10.30
C ASN A 116 -8.83 -4.23 -10.35
N GLY A 117 -9.93 -4.55 -9.67
CA GLY A 117 -10.47 -5.91 -9.61
C GLY A 117 -9.53 -6.90 -8.92
N THR A 118 -8.81 -6.44 -7.90
CA THR A 118 -7.86 -7.25 -7.12
C THR A 118 -8.46 -7.72 -5.80
N ASP A 119 -7.80 -8.69 -5.15
CA ASP A 119 -8.23 -9.36 -3.92
C ASP A 119 -7.18 -9.28 -2.80
N ILE A 120 -6.50 -8.14 -2.69
CA ILE A 120 -5.56 -7.88 -1.62
C ILE A 120 -6.33 -7.60 -0.33
N VAL A 121 -5.86 -8.16 0.78
CA VAL A 121 -6.54 -8.04 2.08
C VAL A 121 -5.59 -7.60 3.18
N PRO A 122 -6.08 -6.89 4.22
CA PRO A 122 -5.26 -6.55 5.37
C PRO A 122 -4.98 -7.80 6.21
N ALA A 123 -3.71 -8.06 6.50
CA ALA A 123 -3.27 -9.14 7.39
C ALA A 123 -3.07 -8.65 8.83
N ALA A 124 -2.64 -7.40 9.03
CA ALA A 124 -2.50 -6.77 10.35
C ALA A 124 -2.50 -5.25 10.27
N LEU A 125 -3.04 -4.61 11.30
CA LEU A 125 -2.89 -3.19 11.59
C LEU A 125 -1.62 -2.99 12.40
N ILE A 126 -0.79 -2.00 12.05
CA ILE A 126 0.53 -1.80 12.68
C ILE A 126 0.65 -0.41 13.32
N HIS A 127 0.48 0.66 12.56
CA HIS A 127 0.64 2.01 13.09
C HIS A 127 -0.32 2.99 12.41
N TYR A 128 -0.44 4.16 12.99
CA TYR A 128 -1.19 5.27 12.46
C TYR A 128 -0.26 6.47 12.21
N GLU A 129 -0.50 7.18 11.12
CA GLU A 129 0.17 8.42 10.76
C GLU A 129 -0.88 9.53 10.66
N PRO A 130 -0.92 10.48 11.62
CA PRO A 130 -1.85 11.60 11.52
C PRO A 130 -1.59 12.45 10.27
N PHE A 131 -2.64 12.89 9.59
CA PHE A 131 -2.51 13.92 8.57
C PHE A 131 -2.11 15.24 9.21
N GLY A 132 -1.19 15.95 8.55
CA GLY A 132 -0.82 17.30 8.92
C GLY A 132 -1.23 18.31 7.85
N LEU A 133 -1.78 19.43 8.29
CA LEU A 133 -1.96 20.63 7.48
C LEU A 133 -0.75 21.53 7.68
N TYR A 134 0.01 21.80 6.65
CA TYR A 134 1.24 22.59 6.68
C TYR A 134 1.06 23.92 5.96
N GLY A 135 1.75 24.97 6.45
CA GLY A 135 1.73 26.30 5.86
C GLY A 135 3.10 26.71 5.33
N ASN A 136 3.18 27.19 4.09
CA ASN A 136 4.40 27.75 3.53
C ASN A 136 4.58 29.20 3.98
N GLY A 137 5.39 29.42 5.02
CA GLY A 137 5.57 30.73 5.63
C GLY A 137 4.36 31.20 6.47
N VAL A 138 3.46 30.28 6.83
CA VAL A 138 2.32 30.50 7.73
C VAL A 138 2.53 29.66 8.98
N GLU A 139 2.46 30.27 10.15
CA GLU A 139 2.71 29.59 11.43
C GLU A 139 1.43 29.34 12.24
N LYS A 140 0.31 29.96 11.87
CA LYS A 140 -0.98 29.81 12.57
C LYS A 140 -2.12 29.86 11.58
N LEU A 141 -3.19 29.08 11.82
CA LEU A 141 -4.41 29.11 11.02
C LEU A 141 -5.01 30.51 10.90
N ALA A 142 -4.97 31.29 11.98
CA ALA A 142 -5.50 32.66 11.98
C ALA A 142 -4.77 33.63 11.02
N ASP A 143 -3.57 33.26 10.59
CA ASP A 143 -2.76 34.10 9.66
C ASP A 143 -2.96 33.70 8.20
N VAL A 144 -3.76 32.64 7.92
CA VAL A 144 -4.10 32.19 6.56
C VAL A 144 -4.97 33.24 5.88
N LYS A 145 -4.55 33.65 4.71
CA LYS A 145 -5.26 34.69 3.95
C LYS A 145 -6.36 34.08 3.07
N GLU A 146 -7.45 34.82 2.92
CA GLU A 146 -8.47 34.53 1.90
C GLU A 146 -7.81 34.36 0.52
N GLY A 147 -8.26 33.37 -0.24
CA GLY A 147 -7.73 33.04 -1.57
C GLY A 147 -6.41 32.27 -1.56
N ALA A 148 -5.90 31.84 -0.39
CA ALA A 148 -4.72 30.99 -0.32
C ALA A 148 -4.94 29.68 -1.11
N SER A 149 -3.86 29.16 -1.69
CA SER A 149 -3.88 27.86 -2.36
C SER A 149 -3.71 26.74 -1.33
N ILE A 150 -4.50 25.67 -1.47
CA ILE A 150 -4.43 24.47 -0.63
C ILE A 150 -4.20 23.26 -1.54
N ILE A 151 -3.10 22.55 -1.36
CA ILE A 151 -2.74 21.35 -2.12
C ILE A 151 -3.08 20.11 -1.30
N ILE A 152 -3.83 19.18 -1.88
CA ILE A 152 -4.25 17.94 -1.19
C ILE A 152 -4.06 16.72 -2.09
N PRO A 153 -4.02 15.49 -1.53
CA PRO A 153 -3.97 14.24 -2.31
C PRO A 153 -5.21 14.07 -3.20
N ALA A 154 -5.04 13.44 -4.37
CA ALA A 154 -6.10 13.25 -5.37
C ALA A 154 -6.74 11.85 -5.34
N ASP A 155 -6.21 10.90 -4.59
CA ASP A 155 -6.86 9.60 -4.47
C ASP A 155 -8.07 9.69 -3.53
N ASP A 156 -9.15 8.99 -3.87
CA ASP A 156 -10.47 9.16 -3.25
C ASP A 156 -10.43 9.09 -1.71
N SER A 157 -9.63 8.20 -1.16
CA SER A 157 -9.56 8.01 0.31
C SER A 157 -8.80 9.13 1.01
N ASN A 158 -7.68 9.57 0.42
CA ASN A 158 -6.87 10.63 1.01
C ASN A 158 -7.43 12.03 0.68
N GLU A 159 -8.08 12.23 -0.49
CA GLU A 159 -8.84 13.44 -0.78
C GLU A 159 -9.95 13.64 0.26
N THR A 160 -10.78 12.62 0.48
CA THR A 160 -11.81 12.63 1.52
C THR A 160 -11.24 12.99 2.88
N ARG A 161 -10.17 12.33 3.29
CA ARG A 161 -9.51 12.53 4.58
C ARG A 161 -8.98 13.96 4.74
N ALA A 162 -8.36 14.50 3.68
CA ALA A 162 -7.86 15.87 3.66
C ALA A 162 -9.00 16.89 3.76
N LEU A 163 -10.10 16.69 3.03
CA LEU A 163 -11.25 17.57 3.09
C LEU A 163 -11.94 17.56 4.46
N LEU A 164 -12.02 16.40 5.11
CA LEU A 164 -12.54 16.30 6.48
C LEU A 164 -11.66 17.07 7.49
N LEU A 165 -10.34 17.03 7.35
CA LEU A 165 -9.44 17.82 8.16
C LEU A 165 -9.62 19.34 7.90
N LEU A 166 -9.75 19.76 6.63
CA LEU A 166 -10.00 21.16 6.30
C LEU A 166 -11.34 21.66 6.86
N GLN A 167 -12.39 20.83 6.83
CA GLN A 167 -13.69 21.17 7.46
C GLN A 167 -13.55 21.23 8.97
N GLN A 168 -12.86 20.30 9.61
CA GLN A 168 -12.63 20.33 11.06
C GLN A 168 -12.02 21.65 11.50
N GLU A 169 -11.10 22.20 10.72
CA GLU A 169 -10.43 23.47 10.98
C GLU A 169 -11.22 24.71 10.51
N GLY A 170 -12.41 24.50 9.94
CA GLY A 170 -13.28 25.59 9.48
C GLY A 170 -12.78 26.30 8.24
N LEU A 171 -11.90 25.67 7.45
CA LEU A 171 -11.37 26.21 6.19
C LEU A 171 -12.32 26.00 5.02
N ILE A 172 -13.22 25.01 5.11
CA ILE A 172 -14.24 24.69 4.10
C ILE A 172 -15.52 24.21 4.75
N GLU A 173 -16.61 24.21 3.99
CA GLU A 173 -17.85 23.54 4.38
C GLU A 173 -18.17 22.37 3.45
N LEU A 174 -18.37 21.18 4.01
CA LEU A 174 -18.80 19.97 3.32
C LEU A 174 -20.32 19.73 3.54
N PRO A 175 -20.95 18.79 2.82
CA PRO A 175 -22.32 18.36 3.10
C PRO A 175 -22.47 17.84 4.53
N GLU A 176 -23.66 18.05 5.09
CA GLU A 176 -24.02 17.48 6.39
C GLU A 176 -23.89 15.95 6.35
N GLY A 177 -23.19 15.39 7.35
CA GLY A 177 -22.92 13.96 7.42
C GLY A 177 -21.75 13.47 6.58
N ALA A 178 -20.96 14.38 5.96
CA ALA A 178 -19.72 14.01 5.30
C ALA A 178 -18.81 13.17 6.22
N ASN A 179 -18.35 12.05 5.75
CA ASN A 179 -17.57 11.11 6.56
C ASN A 179 -16.62 10.25 5.68
N ALA A 180 -15.68 9.59 6.34
CA ALA A 180 -14.66 8.78 5.68
C ALA A 180 -15.21 7.54 4.95
N LYS A 181 -16.37 7.03 5.33
CA LYS A 181 -16.95 5.80 4.77
C LYS A 181 -17.62 6.04 3.42
N ASP A 182 -18.40 7.13 3.34
CA ASP A 182 -19.17 7.45 2.14
C ASP A 182 -18.34 8.19 1.10
N GLY A 183 -17.20 8.77 1.54
CA GLY A 183 -16.31 9.55 0.70
C GLY A 183 -16.87 10.94 0.37
N VAL A 184 -15.98 11.91 0.19
CA VAL A 184 -16.27 13.23 -0.37
C VAL A 184 -15.10 13.67 -1.25
N THR A 185 -15.40 14.49 -2.25
CA THR A 185 -14.43 15.04 -3.18
C THR A 185 -14.49 16.56 -3.19
N THR A 186 -13.55 17.22 -3.85
CA THR A 186 -13.57 18.68 -4.05
C THR A 186 -14.84 19.17 -4.76
N LEU A 187 -15.54 18.29 -5.49
CA LEU A 187 -16.82 18.61 -6.14
C LEU A 187 -17.98 18.74 -5.16
N ASP A 188 -17.85 18.19 -3.97
CA ASP A 188 -18.88 18.18 -2.93
C ASP A 188 -18.77 19.40 -1.98
N ILE A 189 -17.70 20.21 -2.10
CA ILE A 189 -17.51 21.40 -1.26
C ILE A 189 -18.67 22.37 -1.46
N LYS A 190 -19.32 22.76 -0.37
CA LYS A 190 -20.42 23.73 -0.37
C LYS A 190 -19.92 25.16 -0.31
N ASP A 191 -18.90 25.41 0.49
CA ASP A 191 -18.23 26.69 0.60
C ASP A 191 -16.75 26.45 0.81
N ASP A 192 -15.93 26.99 -0.08
CA ASP A 192 -14.48 26.93 -0.02
C ASP A 192 -13.87 28.20 0.63
N HIS A 193 -14.72 29.10 1.14
CA HIS A 193 -14.32 30.38 1.73
C HIS A 193 -13.30 31.16 0.87
N GLY A 194 -13.33 30.96 -0.46
CA GLY A 194 -12.43 31.58 -1.43
C GLY A 194 -11.05 30.91 -1.56
N TYR A 195 -10.79 29.80 -0.86
CA TYR A 195 -9.55 29.03 -1.02
C TYR A 195 -9.49 28.32 -2.39
N LYS A 196 -8.27 28.16 -2.90
CA LYS A 196 -8.03 27.48 -4.18
C LYS A 196 -7.52 26.07 -3.91
N ILE A 197 -8.42 25.11 -3.84
CA ILE A 197 -8.07 23.72 -3.54
C ILE A 197 -7.65 23.02 -4.84
N THR A 198 -6.47 22.39 -4.81
CA THR A 198 -5.91 21.63 -5.93
C THR A 198 -5.56 20.22 -5.46
N THR A 199 -6.06 19.22 -6.18
CA THR A 199 -5.75 17.82 -5.95
C THR A 199 -4.58 17.37 -6.84
N VAL A 200 -3.61 16.65 -6.26
CA VAL A 200 -2.46 16.09 -6.99
C VAL A 200 -2.14 14.70 -6.43
N GLN A 201 -1.36 13.91 -7.14
CA GLN A 201 -0.94 12.61 -6.64
C GLN A 201 -0.24 12.74 -5.29
N ALA A 202 -0.54 11.84 -4.35
CA ALA A 202 -0.10 11.94 -2.95
C ALA A 202 1.43 12.07 -2.80
N ASP A 203 2.19 11.36 -3.62
CA ASP A 203 3.66 11.40 -3.69
C ASP A 203 4.22 12.76 -4.16
N THR A 204 3.41 13.57 -4.86
CA THR A 204 3.83 14.87 -5.39
C THR A 204 3.42 16.06 -4.50
N VAL A 205 2.52 15.87 -3.54
CA VAL A 205 1.98 16.97 -2.70
C VAL A 205 3.11 17.72 -1.98
N ALA A 206 4.01 17.02 -1.29
CA ALA A 206 5.10 17.63 -0.56
C ALA A 206 6.06 18.43 -1.44
N ALA A 207 6.37 17.91 -2.64
CA ALA A 207 7.23 18.58 -3.59
C ALA A 207 6.57 19.84 -4.19
N GLN A 208 5.27 19.77 -4.52
CA GLN A 208 4.51 20.93 -4.99
C GLN A 208 4.37 21.99 -3.90
N PHE A 209 4.12 21.58 -2.66
CA PHE A 209 4.07 22.48 -1.51
C PHE A 209 5.40 23.20 -1.28
N ALA A 210 6.52 22.51 -1.34
CA ALA A 210 7.85 23.11 -1.19
C ALA A 210 8.17 24.18 -2.28
N ASN A 211 7.56 24.05 -3.46
CA ASN A 211 7.70 24.99 -4.57
C ASN A 211 6.53 25.96 -4.72
N SER A 212 5.59 25.96 -3.77
CA SER A 212 4.42 26.85 -3.80
C SER A 212 4.75 28.27 -3.32
N ASP A 213 3.86 29.21 -3.61
CA ASP A 213 3.99 30.58 -3.14
C ASP A 213 3.86 30.66 -1.61
N ALA A 214 4.51 31.66 -1.02
CA ALA A 214 4.36 31.95 0.41
C ALA A 214 2.87 32.24 0.74
N GLY A 215 2.39 31.63 1.81
CA GLY A 215 0.97 31.67 2.21
C GLY A 215 0.14 30.48 1.71
N SER A 216 0.70 29.59 0.87
CA SER A 216 0.06 28.36 0.44
C SER A 216 0.02 27.34 1.58
N LEU A 217 -0.97 26.46 1.52
CA LEU A 217 -1.17 25.36 2.47
C LEU A 217 -1.09 24.01 1.74
N ALA A 218 -0.81 22.96 2.49
CA ALA A 218 -0.97 21.58 1.99
C ALA A 218 -1.37 20.61 3.10
N VAL A 219 -2.24 19.67 2.77
CA VAL A 219 -2.50 18.48 3.60
C VAL A 219 -1.67 17.34 3.03
N ILE A 220 -0.77 16.79 3.86
CA ILE A 220 0.27 15.86 3.40
C ILE A 220 0.21 14.56 4.20
N ASN A 221 0.24 13.42 3.51
CA ASN A 221 0.34 12.09 4.13
C ASN A 221 1.59 12.00 5.01
N GLY A 222 1.48 11.33 6.16
CA GLY A 222 2.54 11.27 7.17
C GLY A 222 3.88 10.79 6.64
N ASN A 223 3.91 9.69 5.87
CA ASN A 223 5.12 9.17 5.26
C ASN A 223 5.79 10.16 4.28
N TYR A 224 5.01 10.87 3.46
CA TYR A 224 5.56 11.88 2.53
C TYR A 224 6.00 13.15 3.25
N ALA A 225 5.31 13.53 4.33
CA ALA A 225 5.74 14.62 5.19
C ALA A 225 7.09 14.30 5.86
N LEU A 226 7.23 13.08 6.42
CA LEU A 226 8.48 12.60 7.02
C LEU A 226 9.62 12.56 5.98
N ALA A 227 9.35 12.01 4.79
CA ALA A 227 10.33 11.95 3.70
C ALA A 227 10.79 13.34 3.24
N ALA A 228 9.91 14.34 3.29
CA ALA A 228 10.21 15.73 2.98
C ALA A 228 10.87 16.49 4.15
N GLY A 229 11.07 15.85 5.31
CA GLY A 229 11.65 16.47 6.50
C GLY A 229 10.72 17.45 7.21
N LEU A 230 9.41 17.35 6.97
CA LEU A 230 8.42 18.15 7.68
C LEU A 230 8.20 17.61 9.10
N ASP A 231 8.11 18.54 10.04
CA ASP A 231 7.89 18.24 11.48
C ASP A 231 6.40 18.38 11.79
N ILE A 232 5.75 17.29 12.20
CA ILE A 232 4.33 17.27 12.53
C ILE A 232 3.98 18.27 13.67
N SER A 233 4.93 18.55 14.57
CA SER A 233 4.73 19.51 15.65
C SER A 233 4.64 20.96 15.15
N LYS A 234 5.01 21.21 13.90
CA LYS A 234 4.92 22.52 13.23
C LYS A 234 3.76 22.61 12.26
N ALA A 235 2.95 21.55 12.14
CA ALA A 235 1.73 21.60 11.36
C ALA A 235 0.76 22.62 11.96
N LEU A 236 0.02 23.31 11.10
CA LEU A 236 -1.02 24.27 11.50
C LEU A 236 -2.21 23.56 12.16
N ALA A 237 -2.49 22.34 11.73
CA ALA A 237 -3.45 21.42 12.29
C ALA A 237 -3.00 19.99 12.05
N VAL A 238 -3.45 19.10 12.92
CA VAL A 238 -3.17 17.67 12.86
C VAL A 238 -4.47 16.92 13.08
N GLU A 239 -4.69 15.87 12.29
CA GLU A 239 -5.82 14.98 12.46
C GLU A 239 -5.84 14.36 13.86
N ASP A 240 -7.02 14.28 14.48
CA ASP A 240 -7.15 13.73 15.84
C ASP A 240 -6.85 12.22 15.86
N ALA A 241 -5.77 11.86 16.55
CA ALA A 241 -5.33 10.47 16.69
C ALA A 241 -6.13 9.70 17.77
N SER A 242 -7.00 10.36 18.55
CA SER A 242 -7.73 9.73 19.67
C SER A 242 -9.05 9.09 19.28
N GLY A 243 -9.52 9.28 18.04
CA GLY A 243 -10.82 8.85 17.56
C GLY A 243 -10.80 7.63 16.64
N ASP A 244 -11.92 7.43 15.94
CA ASP A 244 -12.11 6.38 14.92
C ASP A 244 -11.11 6.51 13.75
N ALA A 245 -10.56 7.70 13.54
CA ALA A 245 -9.58 7.98 12.49
C ALA A 245 -8.33 7.10 12.63
N ALA A 246 -7.79 6.95 13.85
CA ALA A 246 -6.60 6.12 14.10
C ALA A 246 -6.83 4.64 13.72
N GLN A 247 -8.03 4.11 13.92
CA GLN A 247 -8.38 2.74 13.53
C GLN A 247 -8.67 2.65 12.03
N THR A 248 -9.40 3.62 11.48
CA THR A 248 -9.80 3.66 10.07
C THR A 248 -8.59 3.79 9.15
N TYR A 249 -7.67 4.69 9.49
CA TYR A 249 -6.48 5.00 8.69
C TYR A 249 -5.19 4.38 9.21
N ALA A 250 -5.33 3.32 10.03
CA ALA A 250 -4.19 2.51 10.43
C ALA A 250 -3.47 1.92 9.22
N ASN A 251 -2.15 2.04 9.20
CA ASN A 251 -1.31 1.40 8.20
C ASN A 251 -1.22 -0.10 8.44
N ILE A 252 -1.36 -0.85 7.37
CA ILE A 252 -1.53 -2.30 7.36
C ILE A 252 -0.38 -3.02 6.67
N VAL A 253 -0.09 -4.23 7.12
CA VAL A 253 0.51 -5.25 6.27
C VAL A 253 -0.62 -5.84 5.44
N ALA A 254 -0.51 -5.77 4.12
CA ALA A 254 -1.49 -6.30 3.19
C ALA A 254 -0.88 -7.42 2.34
N VAL A 255 -1.67 -8.44 2.06
CA VAL A 255 -1.27 -9.65 1.33
C VAL A 255 -2.37 -10.04 0.32
N LYS A 256 -2.05 -10.90 -0.62
CA LYS A 256 -3.08 -11.52 -1.46
C LYS A 256 -4.00 -12.37 -0.59
N SER A 257 -5.31 -12.33 -0.85
CA SER A 257 -6.33 -13.11 -0.14
C SER A 257 -5.98 -14.60 -0.10
N GLY A 258 -6.05 -15.18 1.10
CA GLY A 258 -5.67 -16.56 1.39
C GLY A 258 -4.23 -16.72 1.90
N ASN A 259 -3.39 -15.68 1.82
CA ASN A 259 -2.00 -15.71 2.28
C ASN A 259 -1.81 -15.19 3.72
N GLU A 260 -2.87 -14.69 4.36
CA GLU A 260 -2.81 -14.03 5.68
C GLU A 260 -2.21 -14.94 6.76
N ASN A 261 -2.48 -16.25 6.66
CA ASN A 261 -2.06 -17.23 7.65
C ASN A 261 -0.79 -18.01 7.27
N LEU A 262 -0.08 -17.62 6.21
CA LEU A 262 1.20 -18.24 5.88
C LEU A 262 2.19 -18.05 7.04
N PRO A 263 2.97 -19.09 7.42
CA PRO A 263 3.90 -19.00 8.53
C PRO A 263 4.85 -17.81 8.46
N LYS A 264 5.38 -17.49 7.27
CA LYS A 264 6.25 -16.35 7.03
C LYS A 264 5.56 -15.00 7.28
N ILE A 265 4.28 -14.87 6.89
CA ILE A 265 3.49 -13.65 7.12
C ILE A 265 3.16 -13.49 8.62
N GLN A 266 2.81 -14.57 9.30
CA GLN A 266 2.56 -14.54 10.74
C GLN A 266 3.84 -14.22 11.54
N ALA A 267 5.00 -14.70 11.11
CA ALA A 267 6.28 -14.36 11.71
C ALA A 267 6.59 -12.85 11.54
N LEU A 268 6.36 -12.30 10.34
CA LEU A 268 6.50 -10.86 10.06
C LEU A 268 5.58 -10.04 10.97
N ILE A 269 4.29 -10.38 11.04
CA ILE A 269 3.30 -9.66 11.86
C ILE A 269 3.70 -9.71 13.35
N LYS A 270 4.10 -10.86 13.85
CA LYS A 270 4.59 -11.03 15.23
C LYS A 270 5.81 -10.15 15.52
N ALA A 271 6.75 -10.07 14.58
CA ALA A 271 7.93 -9.21 14.72
C ALA A 271 7.55 -7.73 14.75
N LEU A 272 6.67 -7.29 13.82
CA LEU A 272 6.20 -5.90 13.72
C LEU A 272 5.36 -5.45 14.92
N LYS A 273 4.62 -6.35 15.56
CA LYS A 273 3.77 -6.05 16.73
C LYS A 273 4.49 -6.30 18.07
N SER A 274 5.81 -6.23 18.09
CA SER A 274 6.58 -6.42 19.32
C SER A 274 6.76 -5.09 20.09
N ASP A 275 6.96 -5.21 21.42
CA ASP A 275 7.26 -4.06 22.25
C ASP A 275 8.51 -3.29 21.80
N ASP A 276 9.51 -3.99 21.24
CA ASP A 276 10.70 -3.37 20.68
C ASP A 276 10.35 -2.39 19.54
N VAL A 277 9.44 -2.81 18.63
CA VAL A 277 8.97 -1.95 17.53
C VAL A 277 8.17 -0.78 18.07
N LYS A 278 7.31 -1.01 19.06
CA LYS A 278 6.56 0.07 19.71
C LYS A 278 7.48 1.13 20.31
N ASN A 279 8.52 0.69 20.99
CA ASN A 279 9.53 1.59 21.58
C ASN A 279 10.30 2.32 20.47
N PHE A 280 10.75 1.61 19.43
CA PHE A 280 11.41 2.21 18.28
C PHE A 280 10.57 3.31 17.62
N ILE A 281 9.26 3.04 17.38
CA ILE A 281 8.32 4.02 16.81
C ILE A 281 8.23 5.26 17.70
N ASN A 282 8.02 5.08 19.01
CA ASN A 282 7.85 6.18 19.95
C ASN A 282 9.11 7.05 20.05
N GLU A 283 10.30 6.43 20.10
CA GLU A 283 11.58 7.13 20.23
C GLU A 283 11.97 7.87 18.94
N LYS A 284 11.69 7.25 17.78
CA LYS A 284 12.17 7.79 16.51
C LYS A 284 11.27 8.86 15.92
N TYR A 285 9.95 8.69 15.98
CA TYR A 285 9.02 9.52 15.22
C TYR A 285 8.29 10.59 16.05
N ASN A 286 8.46 10.60 17.37
CA ASN A 286 7.97 11.65 18.26
C ASN A 286 6.51 12.08 17.97
N GLY A 287 5.60 11.10 17.78
CA GLY A 287 4.18 11.35 17.55
C GLY A 287 3.77 11.48 16.06
N ALA A 288 4.71 11.62 15.13
CA ALA A 288 4.40 11.56 13.70
C ALA A 288 3.96 10.15 13.24
N VAL A 289 4.31 9.12 14.01
CA VAL A 289 3.91 7.73 13.84
C VAL A 289 3.51 7.19 15.21
N VAL A 290 2.37 6.52 15.28
CA VAL A 290 1.80 5.99 16.52
C VAL A 290 1.53 4.50 16.39
N ALA A 291 2.18 3.67 17.19
CA ALA A 291 1.87 2.24 17.24
C ALA A 291 0.46 2.01 17.80
N ILE A 292 -0.31 1.11 17.18
CA ILE A 292 -1.74 0.87 17.53
C ILE A 292 -2.01 -0.56 18.01
N PHE A 293 -1.01 -1.27 18.48
CA PHE A 293 -1.09 -2.65 18.98
C PHE A 293 -0.60 -2.74 20.43
#